data_62d35b75ddb9544f7a9b7d20a8977de3
#
_entry.id   62d35b75ddb9544f7a9b7d20a8977de3
#
_cell.length_a   1.000
_cell.length_b   1.000
_cell.length_c   1.000
_cell.angle_alpha   90.00
_cell.angle_beta   90.00
_cell.angle_gamma   90.00
#
_symmetry.space_group_name_H-M   'P 1'
#
loop_
_entity.id
_entity.type
_entity.pdbx_description
1 polymer ?
#
loop_
_entity_poly.entity_id
_entity_poly.type
_entity_poly.pdbx_seq_one_letter_code
_entity_poly.pdbx_strand_id
1 'polypeptide(L)'
;MQIRRVVAATAAVTIAATSLVACSSDSDDSKTITVGTTDDAKKAWVAFEQEAKNAGYDIDIQPFADYNTPNQALDQGELDTNNFQHLKFLAEYNHGNSTNLVPIVATEIVPLALFWKDHDSLDGIEGEEVAIPNDSTNQARAINVLVQADLLTLKDKDNLEPT
;
A
#
# COMPACT_ATOMS: atom_id res chain seq x y z
N MET A 1 -52.72 -10.36 67.36
CA MET A 1 -53.57 -11.18 66.50
C MET A 1 -52.78 -11.53 65.25
N GLN A 2 -52.49 -12.81 65.11
CA GLN A 2 -51.93 -13.54 63.92
C GLN A 2 -50.55 -13.16 63.41
N ILE A 3 -49.58 -13.91 63.85
CA ILE A 3 -48.24 -14.18 63.36
C ILE A 3 -48.39 -15.04 62.10
N ARG A 4 -47.80 -14.60 60.97
CA ARG A 4 -47.53 -15.48 59.86
C ARG A 4 -46.02 -15.54 59.52
N ARG A 5 -45.48 -16.73 59.79
CA ARG A 5 -44.11 -17.12 59.47
C ARG A 5 -43.98 -17.22 57.95
N VAL A 6 -42.93 -16.59 57.40
CA VAL A 6 -42.51 -16.84 56.04
C VAL A 6 -41.13 -17.52 56.11
N VAL A 7 -41.10 -18.74 55.59
CA VAL A 7 -39.95 -19.61 55.49
C VAL A 7 -38.99 -19.08 54.41
N ALA A 8 -37.76 -18.85 54.79
CA ALA A 8 -36.69 -18.52 53.87
C ALA A 8 -36.20 -19.78 53.18
N ALA A 9 -36.39 -19.85 51.87
CA ALA A 9 -35.80 -20.90 51.02
C ALA A 9 -34.44 -20.38 50.49
N THR A 10 -33.36 -20.96 51.02
CA THR A 10 -31.99 -20.78 50.56
C THR A 10 -31.80 -21.59 49.26
N ALA A 11 -31.73 -20.93 48.11
CA ALA A 11 -31.31 -21.52 46.86
C ALA A 11 -29.77 -21.43 46.75
N ALA A 12 -29.12 -22.56 46.90
CA ALA A 12 -27.70 -22.71 46.62
C ALA A 12 -27.46 -22.69 45.10
N VAL A 13 -26.86 -21.59 44.60
CA VAL A 13 -26.39 -21.50 43.22
C VAL A 13 -25.02 -22.15 43.12
N THR A 14 -24.95 -23.36 42.62
CA THR A 14 -23.72 -24.03 42.19
C THR A 14 -23.20 -23.37 40.91
N ILE A 15 -22.18 -22.56 41.00
CA ILE A 15 -21.44 -22.03 39.87
C ILE A 15 -20.56 -23.18 39.33
N ALA A 16 -20.96 -23.80 38.23
CA ALA A 16 -20.11 -24.68 37.48
C ALA A 16 -19.03 -23.85 36.77
N ALA A 17 -17.81 -23.90 37.30
CA ALA A 17 -16.64 -23.36 36.64
C ALA A 17 -16.33 -24.24 35.40
N THR A 18 -16.84 -23.83 34.24
CA THR A 18 -16.35 -24.36 32.97
C THR A 18 -14.97 -23.81 32.71
N SER A 19 -13.94 -24.59 33.00
CA SER A 19 -12.59 -24.34 32.54
C SER A 19 -12.59 -24.34 31.01
N LEU A 20 -12.50 -23.15 30.42
CA LEU A 20 -12.08 -23.00 29.03
C LEU A 20 -10.64 -23.51 28.95
N VAL A 21 -10.47 -24.75 28.51
CA VAL A 21 -9.20 -25.19 27.98
C VAL A 21 -8.99 -24.40 26.69
N ALA A 22 -8.25 -23.31 26.80
CA ALA A 22 -7.65 -22.69 25.64
C ALA A 22 -6.72 -23.74 25.04
N CYS A 23 -7.12 -24.35 23.92
CA CYS A 23 -6.19 -25.02 23.04
C CYS A 23 -5.15 -23.98 22.64
N SER A 24 -4.00 -24.01 23.27
CA SER A 24 -2.80 -23.47 22.68
C SER A 24 -2.46 -24.39 21.52
N SER A 25 -3.04 -24.12 20.33
CA SER A 25 -2.38 -24.54 19.12
C SER A 25 -1.00 -23.88 19.17
N ASP A 26 0.05 -24.65 18.99
CA ASP A 26 1.36 -24.14 18.61
C ASP A 26 1.12 -23.23 17.40
N SER A 27 0.86 -21.98 17.64
CA SER A 27 0.94 -20.96 16.62
C SER A 27 2.43 -20.82 16.33
N ASP A 28 2.84 -21.30 15.18
CA ASP A 28 4.05 -20.86 14.52
C ASP A 28 4.12 -19.34 14.75
N ASP A 29 5.13 -18.88 15.50
CA ASP A 29 5.22 -17.51 16.01
C ASP A 29 5.66 -16.56 14.89
N SER A 30 5.27 -16.87 13.62
CA SER A 30 5.53 -16.04 12.45
C SER A 30 4.72 -14.74 12.58
N LYS A 31 5.44 -13.64 12.49
CA LYS A 31 4.82 -12.31 12.49
C LYS A 31 4.40 -11.99 11.06
N THR A 32 3.12 -11.88 10.82
CA THR A 32 2.60 -11.44 9.53
C THR A 32 2.83 -9.95 9.35
N ILE A 33 3.37 -9.56 8.19
CA ILE A 33 3.54 -8.17 7.75
C ILE A 33 2.68 -7.96 6.52
N THR A 34 1.74 -7.03 6.60
CA THR A 34 0.84 -6.68 5.51
C THR A 34 1.45 -5.60 4.64
N VAL A 35 1.66 -5.88 3.35
CA VAL A 35 2.33 -4.99 2.40
C VAL A 35 1.38 -4.59 1.28
N GLY A 36 1.04 -3.30 1.17
CA GLY A 36 0.26 -2.76 0.07
C GLY A 36 1.11 -2.55 -1.19
N THR A 37 0.61 -2.97 -2.36
CA THR A 37 1.29 -2.75 -3.65
C THR A 37 0.29 -2.54 -4.78
N THR A 38 0.72 -1.86 -5.84
CA THR A 38 -0.04 -1.73 -7.10
C THR A 38 0.44 -2.72 -8.18
N ASP A 39 1.40 -3.58 -7.85
CA ASP A 39 1.97 -4.59 -8.76
C ASP A 39 2.32 -5.87 -7.99
N ASP A 40 1.29 -6.63 -7.65
CA ASP A 40 1.39 -7.91 -6.94
C ASP A 40 1.88 -9.05 -7.84
N ALA A 41 1.83 -8.86 -9.17
CA ALA A 41 2.25 -9.88 -10.15
C ALA A 41 3.79 -9.98 -10.33
N LYS A 42 4.58 -9.11 -9.70
CA LYS A 42 6.05 -9.13 -9.82
C LYS A 42 6.63 -10.42 -9.25
N LYS A 43 7.50 -11.07 -10.03
CA LYS A 43 8.24 -12.26 -9.58
C LYS A 43 9.14 -12.00 -8.36
N ALA A 44 9.51 -10.74 -8.13
CA ALA A 44 10.30 -10.34 -6.98
C ALA A 44 9.58 -10.62 -5.65
N TRP A 45 8.25 -10.58 -5.63
CA TRP A 45 7.46 -10.91 -4.43
C TRP A 45 7.70 -12.33 -3.97
N VAL A 46 7.75 -13.31 -4.89
CA VAL A 46 8.00 -14.72 -4.55
C VAL A 46 9.34 -14.90 -3.82
N ALA A 47 10.37 -14.21 -4.29
CA ALA A 47 11.69 -14.24 -3.63
C ALA A 47 11.65 -13.53 -2.27
N PHE A 48 10.98 -12.39 -2.19
CA PHE A 48 10.83 -11.62 -0.96
C PHE A 48 10.09 -12.42 0.13
N GLU A 49 8.95 -13.04 -0.22
CA GLU A 49 8.17 -13.89 0.69
C GLU A 49 9.00 -15.06 1.20
N GLN A 50 9.81 -15.70 0.33
CA GLN A 50 10.67 -16.81 0.74
C GLN A 50 11.75 -16.37 1.72
N GLU A 51 12.41 -15.23 1.47
CA GLU A 51 13.43 -14.68 2.37
C GLU A 51 12.82 -14.20 3.70
N ALA A 52 11.65 -13.57 3.66
CA ALA A 52 10.94 -13.17 4.86
C ALA A 52 10.58 -14.39 5.73
N LYS A 53 10.10 -15.48 5.10
CA LYS A 53 9.80 -16.72 5.79
C LYS A 53 11.04 -17.36 6.42
N ASN A 54 12.18 -17.33 5.72
CA ASN A 54 13.46 -17.79 6.28
C ASN A 54 13.87 -16.96 7.51
N ALA A 55 13.43 -15.69 7.59
CA ALA A 55 13.66 -14.79 8.71
C ALA A 55 12.58 -14.88 9.82
N GLY A 56 11.57 -15.74 9.67
CA GLY A 56 10.50 -15.93 10.66
C GLY A 56 9.34 -14.94 10.50
N TYR A 57 9.13 -14.40 9.30
CA TYR A 57 8.01 -13.51 8.98
C TYR A 57 7.17 -14.09 7.85
N ASP A 58 5.86 -13.96 7.94
CA ASP A 58 4.95 -14.14 6.82
C ASP A 58 4.61 -12.79 6.19
N ILE A 59 4.55 -12.75 4.87
CA ILE A 59 4.19 -11.54 4.13
C ILE A 59 2.79 -11.74 3.54
N ASP A 60 1.92 -10.77 3.79
CA ASP A 60 0.57 -10.69 3.21
C ASP A 60 0.54 -9.54 2.20
N ILE A 61 0.51 -9.87 0.91
CA ILE A 61 0.51 -8.88 -0.18
C ILE A 61 -0.92 -8.44 -0.47
N GLN A 62 -1.21 -7.16 -0.26
CA GLN A 62 -2.49 -6.54 -0.54
C GLN A 62 -2.44 -5.73 -1.85
N PRO A 63 -3.13 -6.18 -2.93
CA PRO A 63 -3.14 -5.47 -4.19
C PRO A 63 -4.08 -4.27 -4.18
N PHE A 64 -3.64 -3.18 -4.79
CA PHE A 64 -4.42 -1.96 -5.01
C PHE A 64 -4.50 -1.63 -6.50
N ALA A 65 -5.66 -1.16 -6.95
CA ALA A 65 -5.89 -0.83 -8.36
C ALA A 65 -5.46 0.59 -8.75
N ASP A 66 -5.10 1.44 -7.77
CA ASP A 66 -4.74 2.84 -7.98
C ASP A 66 -3.62 3.29 -7.03
N TYR A 67 -3.08 4.50 -7.28
CA TYR A 67 -1.99 5.07 -6.47
C TYR A 67 -2.46 5.92 -5.28
N ASN A 68 -3.78 6.16 -5.12
CA ASN A 68 -4.28 7.05 -4.07
C ASN A 68 -4.52 6.30 -2.76
N THR A 69 -5.01 5.05 -2.85
CA THR A 69 -5.47 4.28 -1.69
C THR A 69 -4.38 3.62 -0.85
N PRO A 70 -3.20 3.17 -1.36
CA PRO A 70 -2.22 2.47 -0.50
C PRO A 70 -1.66 3.31 0.65
N ASN A 71 -1.42 4.61 0.43
CA ASN A 71 -0.95 5.50 1.49
C ASN A 71 -2.05 5.78 2.52
N GLN A 72 -3.29 5.89 2.08
CA GLN A 72 -4.42 6.07 2.98
C GLN A 72 -4.62 4.85 3.87
N ALA A 73 -4.57 3.64 3.31
CA ALA A 73 -4.66 2.39 4.06
C ALA A 73 -3.53 2.26 5.10
N LEU A 74 -2.31 2.65 4.73
CA LEU A 74 -1.16 2.67 5.65
C LEU A 74 -1.35 3.69 6.77
N ASP A 75 -1.80 4.90 6.49
CA ASP A 75 -2.05 5.96 7.48
C ASP A 75 -3.18 5.57 8.46
N GLN A 76 -4.16 4.79 7.99
CA GLN A 76 -5.26 4.26 8.81
C GLN A 76 -4.87 3.01 9.62
N GLY A 77 -3.66 2.48 9.43
CA GLY A 77 -3.18 1.28 10.13
C GLY A 77 -3.76 -0.03 9.58
N GLU A 78 -4.27 -0.04 8.35
CA GLU A 78 -4.74 -1.23 7.64
C GLU A 78 -3.59 -2.02 7.00
N LEU A 79 -2.44 -1.39 6.83
CA LEU A 79 -1.20 -1.96 6.32
C LEU A 79 -0.06 -1.67 7.30
N ASP A 80 0.94 -2.54 7.34
CA ASP A 80 2.20 -2.30 8.05
C ASP A 80 3.18 -1.49 7.20
N THR A 81 3.13 -1.68 5.88
CA THR A 81 3.96 -0.94 4.92
C THR A 81 3.34 -0.98 3.51
N ASN A 82 3.89 -0.19 2.61
CA ASN A 82 3.58 -0.30 1.17
C ASN A 82 4.82 -0.21 0.30
N ASN A 83 4.74 -0.77 -0.91
CA ASN A 83 5.79 -0.71 -1.91
C ASN A 83 5.19 -0.46 -3.30
N PHE A 84 5.07 0.82 -3.71
CA PHE A 84 4.53 1.20 -5.01
C PHE A 84 5.04 2.55 -5.53
N GLN A 85 5.58 3.40 -4.66
CA GLN A 85 5.76 4.82 -4.93
C GLN A 85 7.22 5.26 -4.88
N HIS A 86 7.50 6.38 -5.52
CA HIS A 86 8.77 7.10 -5.38
C HIS A 86 8.66 8.23 -4.34
N LEU A 87 9.82 8.73 -3.88
CA LEU A 87 9.89 9.71 -2.78
C LEU A 87 9.11 11.01 -3.04
N LYS A 88 9.07 11.51 -4.28
CA LYS A 88 8.32 12.74 -4.60
C LYS A 88 6.82 12.52 -4.41
N PHE A 89 6.30 11.35 -4.82
CA PHE A 89 4.89 11.01 -4.62
C PHE A 89 4.54 10.90 -3.13
N LEU A 90 5.38 10.24 -2.34
CA LEU A 90 5.20 10.16 -0.88
C LEU A 90 5.21 11.54 -0.22
N ALA A 91 6.15 12.41 -0.60
CA ALA A 91 6.25 13.76 -0.05
C ALA A 91 5.00 14.60 -0.37
N GLU A 92 4.48 14.49 -1.60
CA GLU A 92 3.26 15.19 -2.00
C GLU A 92 2.02 14.65 -1.26
N TYR A 93 1.91 13.34 -1.09
CA TYR A 93 0.87 12.74 -0.28
C TYR A 93 0.90 13.25 1.17
N ASN A 94 2.06 13.24 1.82
CA ASN A 94 2.21 13.73 3.18
C ASN A 94 1.84 15.21 3.31
N HIS A 95 2.28 16.03 2.37
CA HIS A 95 1.96 17.47 2.35
C HIS A 95 0.46 17.71 2.15
N GLY A 96 -0.16 17.04 1.20
CA GLY A 96 -1.57 17.21 0.86
C GLY A 96 -2.54 16.70 1.93
N ASN A 97 -2.14 15.67 2.68
CA ASN A 97 -2.98 15.00 3.68
C ASN A 97 -2.55 15.31 5.13
N SER A 98 -1.50 16.10 5.34
CA SER A 98 -0.94 16.39 6.66
C SER A 98 -0.53 15.13 7.42
N THR A 99 0.00 14.14 6.71
CA THR A 99 0.50 12.86 7.26
C THR A 99 2.03 12.86 7.40
N ASN A 100 2.58 11.83 8.05
CA ASN A 100 4.02 11.71 8.31
C ASN A 100 4.53 10.30 7.96
N LEU A 101 4.06 9.70 6.86
CA LEU A 101 4.59 8.44 6.38
C LEU A 101 6.06 8.59 6.00
N VAL A 102 6.89 7.62 6.37
CA VAL A 102 8.34 7.69 6.15
C VAL A 102 8.83 6.56 5.24
N PRO A 103 9.79 6.83 4.34
CA PRO A 103 10.43 5.77 3.57
C PRO A 103 11.37 4.97 4.48
N ILE A 104 11.31 3.63 4.43
CA ILE A 104 12.16 2.74 5.23
C ILE A 104 13.32 2.16 4.43
N VAL A 105 13.12 1.93 3.12
CA VAL A 105 14.14 1.37 2.24
C VAL A 105 13.83 1.71 0.77
N ALA A 106 14.88 1.81 -0.05
CA ALA A 106 14.74 1.85 -1.50
C ALA A 106 14.75 0.41 -2.03
N THR A 107 13.76 0.05 -2.86
CA THR A 107 13.63 -1.29 -3.43
C THR A 107 14.17 -1.36 -4.84
N GLU A 108 13.56 -0.68 -5.78
CA GLU A 108 13.88 -0.74 -7.21
C GLU A 108 13.77 0.65 -7.86
N ILE A 109 14.37 0.79 -9.03
CA ILE A 109 14.20 1.96 -9.90
C ILE A 109 13.30 1.53 -11.06
N VAL A 110 12.15 2.19 -11.18
CA VAL A 110 11.23 2.00 -12.31
C VAL A 110 11.33 3.23 -13.22
N PRO A 111 12.06 3.13 -14.35
CA PRO A 111 12.13 4.22 -15.30
C PRO A 111 10.77 4.41 -15.99
N LEU A 112 10.37 5.67 -16.20
CA LEU A 112 9.26 5.98 -17.07
C LEU A 112 9.75 5.95 -18.51
N ALA A 113 8.97 5.34 -19.40
CA ALA A 113 9.30 5.21 -20.81
C ALA A 113 8.11 5.55 -21.70
N LEU A 114 8.39 6.00 -22.92
CA LEU A 114 7.39 6.15 -23.98
C LEU A 114 7.21 4.81 -24.69
N PHE A 115 5.97 4.36 -24.82
CA PHE A 115 5.60 3.15 -25.55
C PHE A 115 4.69 3.53 -26.71
N TRP A 116 5.03 3.01 -27.89
CA TRP A 116 4.22 3.19 -29.10
C TRP A 116 4.00 1.83 -29.75
N LYS A 117 2.75 1.37 -29.71
CA LYS A 117 2.42 0.02 -30.17
C LYS A 117 2.71 -0.14 -31.66
N ASP A 118 3.31 -1.27 -32.05
CA ASP A 118 3.64 -1.65 -33.43
C ASP A 118 4.64 -0.70 -34.14
N HIS A 119 5.43 0.07 -33.36
CA HIS A 119 6.49 0.96 -33.85
C HIS A 119 7.79 0.67 -33.12
N ASP A 120 8.90 0.79 -33.82
CA ASP A 120 10.26 0.59 -33.33
C ASP A 120 11.10 1.89 -33.37
N SER A 121 10.51 2.99 -33.86
CA SER A 121 11.08 4.33 -33.86
C SER A 121 10.03 5.38 -33.50
N LEU A 122 10.45 6.65 -33.37
CA LEU A 122 9.55 7.79 -33.18
C LEU A 122 9.15 8.46 -34.51
N ASP A 123 9.52 7.88 -35.65
CA ASP A 123 9.22 8.44 -36.97
C ASP A 123 7.70 8.48 -37.20
N GLY A 124 7.18 9.66 -37.46
CA GLY A 124 5.74 9.89 -37.70
C GLY A 124 4.89 10.07 -36.46
N ILE A 125 5.46 10.17 -35.26
CA ILE A 125 4.72 10.39 -33.99
C ILE A 125 4.17 11.83 -33.89
N GLU A 126 4.63 12.74 -34.72
CA GLU A 126 4.19 14.13 -34.67
C GLU A 126 2.68 14.26 -34.95
N GLY A 127 1.95 14.88 -34.04
CA GLY A 127 0.49 15.05 -34.12
C GLY A 127 -0.33 13.91 -33.53
N GLU A 128 0.31 12.83 -33.05
CA GLU A 128 -0.37 11.73 -32.37
C GLU A 128 -0.73 12.08 -30.93
N GLU A 129 -1.74 11.40 -30.39
CA GLU A 129 -2.16 11.54 -28.99
C GLU A 129 -1.29 10.69 -28.07
N VAL A 130 -0.80 11.31 -26.99
CA VAL A 130 0.01 10.64 -25.97
C VAL A 130 -0.72 10.64 -24.63
N ALA A 131 -1.02 9.44 -24.11
CA ALA A 131 -1.55 9.30 -22.77
C ALA A 131 -0.42 9.45 -21.73
N ILE A 132 -0.62 10.31 -20.74
CA ILE A 132 0.32 10.52 -19.64
C ILE A 132 -0.41 10.34 -18.29
N PRO A 133 0.32 10.04 -17.18
CA PRO A 133 -0.27 10.01 -15.85
C PRO A 133 -0.97 11.31 -15.48
N ASN A 134 -2.05 11.22 -14.69
CA ASN A 134 -2.82 12.37 -14.24
C ASN A 134 -2.46 12.86 -12.83
N ASP A 135 -1.60 12.14 -12.11
CA ASP A 135 -1.02 12.66 -10.88
C ASP A 135 0.15 13.60 -11.20
N SER A 136 0.29 14.69 -10.43
CA SER A 136 1.23 15.77 -10.71
C SER A 136 2.68 15.29 -10.81
N THR A 137 3.09 14.35 -9.95
CA THR A 137 4.47 13.87 -9.87
C THR A 137 4.86 13.01 -11.06
N ASN A 138 4.02 12.07 -11.50
CA ASN A 138 4.28 11.25 -12.67
C ASN A 138 3.97 11.96 -13.98
N GLN A 139 3.02 12.91 -13.99
CA GLN A 139 2.78 13.78 -15.14
C GLN A 139 4.03 14.60 -15.48
N ALA A 140 4.69 15.22 -14.48
CA ALA A 140 5.94 15.93 -14.68
C ALA A 140 7.05 15.02 -15.22
N ARG A 141 7.13 13.77 -14.74
CA ARG A 141 8.08 12.78 -15.27
C ARG A 141 7.79 12.42 -16.72
N ALA A 142 6.52 12.24 -17.09
CA ALA A 142 6.12 11.93 -18.47
C ALA A 142 6.44 13.10 -19.41
N ILE A 143 6.16 14.33 -19.00
CA ILE A 143 6.54 15.54 -19.76
C ILE A 143 8.05 15.57 -19.98
N ASN A 144 8.85 15.26 -18.96
CA ASN A 144 10.31 15.19 -19.10
C ASN A 144 10.77 14.15 -20.11
N VAL A 145 10.14 12.98 -20.17
CA VAL A 145 10.43 11.95 -21.19
C VAL A 145 10.18 12.50 -22.58
N LEU A 146 9.05 13.18 -22.80
CA LEU A 146 8.72 13.77 -24.09
C LEU A 146 9.67 14.91 -24.48
N VAL A 147 10.13 15.72 -23.51
CA VAL A 147 11.15 16.76 -23.73
C VAL A 147 12.50 16.14 -24.09
N GLN A 148 12.92 15.06 -23.42
CA GLN A 148 14.16 14.35 -23.72
C GLN A 148 14.15 13.64 -25.08
N ALA A 149 12.95 13.30 -25.58
CA ALA A 149 12.74 12.74 -26.89
C ALA A 149 12.56 13.81 -28.00
N ASP A 150 12.77 15.11 -27.67
CA ASP A 150 12.57 16.26 -28.56
C ASP A 150 11.14 16.42 -29.11
N LEU A 151 10.15 15.78 -28.46
CA LEU A 151 8.73 15.84 -28.85
C LEU A 151 7.99 17.03 -28.26
N LEU A 152 8.50 17.63 -27.19
CA LEU A 152 7.94 18.80 -26.53
C LEU A 152 9.00 19.84 -26.21
N THR A 153 8.60 21.12 -26.26
CA THR A 153 9.39 22.24 -25.75
C THR A 153 8.63 22.93 -24.62
N LEU A 154 9.28 23.07 -23.47
CA LEU A 154 8.69 23.79 -22.34
C LEU A 154 8.71 25.30 -22.58
N LYS A 155 7.61 25.98 -22.27
CA LYS A 155 7.53 27.46 -22.30
C LYS A 155 8.36 28.07 -21.18
N ASP A 156 8.38 27.42 -20.03
CA ASP A 156 9.18 27.78 -18.86
C ASP A 156 10.03 26.55 -18.47
N LYS A 157 11.35 26.68 -18.66
CA LYS A 157 12.28 25.57 -18.40
C LYS A 157 12.54 25.35 -16.91
N ASP A 158 12.23 26.35 -16.08
CA ASP A 158 12.47 26.29 -14.64
C ASP A 158 11.26 25.76 -13.87
N ASN A 159 10.11 25.63 -14.54
CA ASN A 159 8.87 25.13 -13.92
C ASN A 159 8.39 23.86 -14.62
N LEU A 160 8.75 22.70 -14.06
CA LEU A 160 8.29 21.38 -14.49
C LEU A 160 7.03 20.91 -13.73
N GLU A 161 6.49 21.76 -12.84
CA GLU A 161 5.25 21.43 -12.16
C GLU A 161 4.08 21.70 -13.11
N PRO A 162 3.22 20.70 -13.37
CA PRO A 162 2.00 20.92 -14.12
C PRO A 162 1.08 21.85 -13.31
N THR A 163 0.53 22.85 -14.00
CA THR A 163 -0.43 23.81 -13.40
C THR A 163 -1.87 23.32 -13.62
#